data_525ab6fcf1b6a45e302e26a37d85956d
#
_entry.id   525ab6fcf1b6a45e302e26a37d85956d
#
_cell.length_a   1.000
_cell.length_b   1.000
_cell.length_c   1.000
_cell.angle_alpha   90.00
_cell.angle_beta   90.00
_cell.angle_gamma   90.00
#
_symmetry.space_group_name_H-M   'P 1'
#
loop_
_entity.id
_entity.type
_entity.pdbx_description
1 polymer ?
#
loop_
_entity_poly.entity_id
_entity_poly.type
_entity_poly.pdbx_seq_one_letter_code
_entity_poly.pdbx_strand_id
1 'polypeptide(L)'
;MADESQILPSCPDCNGLGFFRLDVPPADRRFGKPLPCENPVHTADRVNRLAALSNLGAGDLARRLIDIKGNDGNRKMLKEAWDMINNPSGWLYIWGGPGNAKTEVLISIVNEINEARRGPAMYVTFAHLVNWVREAFKDNADEGYIQRFNRLLNIRVLCVDEMDKARGTEFSDEFRFHFLDERYRQAIRGETMMVFASNSNPNTLPVALWDRVRDGRFRIVQNTATSARPHMQRSPKGTRSAVKSI
;
A
#
# COMPACT_ATOMS: atom_id res chain seq x y z
N MET A 1 23.12 23.39 -18.96
CA MET A 1 23.43 23.78 -17.56
C MET A 1 23.12 22.54 -16.75
N ALA A 2 24.16 21.94 -16.18
CA ALA A 2 24.07 20.67 -15.47
C ALA A 2 23.27 20.87 -14.18
N ASP A 3 22.31 19.97 -13.97
CA ASP A 3 21.52 19.78 -12.76
C ASP A 3 22.49 19.50 -11.60
N GLU A 4 22.59 20.41 -10.64
CA GLU A 4 23.25 20.16 -9.38
C GLU A 4 22.43 19.12 -8.61
N SER A 5 22.70 17.83 -8.89
CA SER A 5 22.27 16.74 -8.05
C SER A 5 22.66 17.07 -6.60
N GLN A 6 21.68 17.31 -5.75
CA GLN A 6 21.84 17.56 -4.32
C GLN A 6 22.71 16.44 -3.75
N ILE A 7 23.99 16.77 -3.49
CA ILE A 7 24.91 15.90 -2.77
C ILE A 7 24.33 15.81 -1.35
N LEU A 8 23.73 14.68 -1.04
CA LEU A 8 23.27 14.36 0.32
C LEU A 8 24.48 14.49 1.27
N PRO A 9 24.31 15.05 2.47
CA PRO A 9 25.40 15.11 3.45
C PRO A 9 25.95 13.69 3.65
N SER A 10 27.25 13.54 3.55
CA SER A 10 27.92 12.24 3.67
C SER A 10 27.60 11.66 5.05
N CYS A 11 26.87 10.55 5.08
CA CYS A 11 26.63 9.81 6.30
C CYS A 11 27.95 9.28 6.86
N PRO A 12 28.29 9.54 8.13
CA PRO A 12 29.56 9.10 8.72
C PRO A 12 29.70 7.57 8.79
N ASP A 13 28.56 6.85 8.80
CA ASP A 13 28.56 5.38 8.97
C ASP A 13 28.70 4.63 7.64
N CYS A 14 28.21 5.19 6.54
CA CYS A 14 28.20 4.51 5.24
C CYS A 14 28.67 5.38 4.07
N ASN A 15 29.21 6.57 4.33
CA ASN A 15 29.67 7.52 3.30
C ASN A 15 28.60 7.86 2.24
N GLY A 16 27.34 7.95 2.65
CA GLY A 16 26.23 8.26 1.74
C GLY A 16 25.65 7.07 0.97
N LEU A 17 26.22 5.88 1.08
CA LEU A 17 25.76 4.69 0.34
C LEU A 17 24.40 4.15 0.79
N GLY A 18 23.94 4.49 2.00
CA GLY A 18 22.69 3.98 2.57
C GLY A 18 22.74 2.52 3.05
N PHE A 19 23.87 1.85 2.87
CA PHE A 19 24.13 0.48 3.33
C PHE A 19 25.61 0.28 3.61
N PHE A 20 25.94 -0.77 4.36
CA PHE A 20 27.31 -1.26 4.58
C PHE A 20 27.35 -2.78 4.54
N ARG A 21 28.53 -3.34 4.41
CA ARG A 21 28.78 -4.78 4.53
C ARG A 21 29.55 -5.04 5.81
N LEU A 22 29.15 -6.08 6.53
CA LEU A 22 29.93 -6.51 7.69
C LEU A 22 31.19 -7.25 7.20
N ASP A 23 32.30 -6.97 7.86
CA ASP A 23 33.51 -7.77 7.73
C ASP A 23 33.37 -8.99 8.65
N VAL A 24 32.79 -10.05 8.10
CA VAL A 24 32.53 -11.30 8.81
C VAL A 24 33.07 -12.50 7.97
N PRO A 25 33.38 -13.62 8.61
CA PRO A 25 33.85 -14.80 7.90
C PRO A 25 32.86 -15.31 6.84
N PRO A 26 33.32 -15.98 5.77
CA PRO A 26 32.44 -16.52 4.71
C PRO A 26 31.35 -17.48 5.20
N ALA A 27 31.57 -18.12 6.35
CA ALA A 27 30.57 -19.00 6.98
C ALA A 27 29.41 -18.25 7.68
N ASP A 28 29.54 -16.95 7.91
CA ASP A 28 28.45 -16.14 8.49
C ASP A 28 27.36 -15.90 7.44
N ARG A 29 26.09 -16.08 7.84
CA ARG A 29 24.94 -15.86 6.95
C ARG A 29 24.83 -14.42 6.40
N ARG A 30 25.52 -13.48 7.02
CA ARG A 30 25.57 -12.06 6.62
C ARG A 30 26.71 -11.75 5.67
N PHE A 31 27.62 -12.69 5.44
CA PHE A 31 28.75 -12.48 4.53
C PHE A 31 28.29 -12.02 3.15
N GLY A 32 28.86 -10.94 2.68
CA GLY A 32 28.55 -10.35 1.37
C GLY A 32 27.16 -9.69 1.23
N LYS A 33 26.31 -9.77 2.24
CA LYS A 33 24.97 -9.14 2.20
C LYS A 33 25.06 -7.67 2.59
N PRO A 34 24.46 -6.76 1.81
CA PRO A 34 24.35 -5.37 2.20
C PRO A 34 23.37 -5.24 3.39
N LEU A 35 23.83 -4.58 4.46
CA LEU A 35 22.99 -4.20 5.58
C LEU A 35 22.64 -2.72 5.45
N PRO A 36 21.38 -2.34 5.65
CA PRO A 36 20.98 -0.94 5.55
C PRO A 36 21.64 -0.13 6.67
N CYS A 37 22.05 1.08 6.32
CA CYS A 37 22.52 2.05 7.30
C CYS A 37 21.34 2.57 8.13
N GLU A 38 21.47 2.51 9.44
CA GLU A 38 20.42 2.95 10.38
C GLU A 38 20.59 4.41 10.80
N ASN A 39 21.59 5.13 10.27
CA ASN A 39 21.82 6.52 10.58
C ASN A 39 20.58 7.38 10.27
N PRO A 40 20.16 8.30 11.19
CA PRO A 40 18.99 9.17 11.00
C PRO A 40 19.02 9.99 9.71
N VAL A 41 20.18 10.32 9.16
CA VAL A 41 20.31 11.01 7.87
C VAL A 41 19.62 10.23 6.73
N HIS A 42 19.67 8.90 6.76
CA HIS A 42 18.99 8.07 5.78
C HIS A 42 17.53 7.77 6.12
N THR A 43 17.12 8.04 7.36
CA THR A 43 15.75 7.76 7.80
C THR A 43 14.76 8.66 7.08
N ALA A 44 15.06 9.95 6.95
CA ALA A 44 14.19 10.93 6.25
C ALA A 44 14.06 10.57 4.75
N ASP A 45 15.18 10.29 4.08
CA ASP A 45 15.19 9.87 2.68
C ASP A 45 14.45 8.56 2.47
N ARG A 46 14.63 7.61 3.38
CA ARG A 46 13.93 6.34 3.33
C ARG A 46 12.43 6.50 3.51
N VAL A 47 12.01 7.33 4.47
CA VAL A 47 10.59 7.67 4.69
C VAL A 47 10.00 8.31 3.44
N ASN A 48 10.70 9.28 2.83
CA ASN A 48 10.26 9.94 1.61
C ASN A 48 10.18 8.98 0.41
N ARG A 49 11.16 8.08 0.25
CA ARG A 49 11.12 7.03 -0.80
C ARG A 49 9.99 6.04 -0.56
N LEU A 50 9.77 5.60 0.66
CA LEU A 50 8.66 4.71 1.01
C LEU A 50 7.31 5.40 0.80
N ALA A 51 7.19 6.68 1.13
CA ALA A 51 6.01 7.48 0.85
C ALA A 51 5.72 7.55 -0.66
N ALA A 52 6.73 7.85 -1.46
CA ALA A 52 6.61 7.89 -2.92
C ALA A 52 6.25 6.51 -3.51
N LEU A 53 6.86 5.42 -3.01
CA LEU A 53 6.57 4.06 -3.44
C LEU A 53 5.21 3.56 -2.96
N SER A 54 4.80 3.93 -1.75
CA SER A 54 3.54 3.49 -1.14
C SER A 54 2.32 4.28 -1.64
N ASN A 55 2.51 5.38 -2.36
CA ASN A 55 1.46 6.29 -2.80
C ASN A 55 0.65 6.89 -1.61
N LEU A 56 1.31 7.10 -0.47
CA LEU A 56 0.73 7.65 0.74
C LEU A 56 1.17 9.09 0.97
N GLY A 57 0.25 9.93 1.43
CA GLY A 57 0.57 11.27 1.89
C GLY A 57 1.33 11.25 3.23
N ALA A 58 2.05 12.33 3.53
CA ALA A 58 2.83 12.45 4.77
C ALA A 58 2.00 12.19 6.05
N GLY A 59 0.72 12.60 6.06
CA GLY A 59 -0.19 12.37 7.20
C GLY A 59 -0.62 10.91 7.38
N ASP A 60 -0.43 10.07 6.36
CA ASP A 60 -0.82 8.66 6.40
C ASP A 60 0.32 7.74 6.84
N LEU A 61 1.57 8.20 6.75
CA LEU A 61 2.76 7.41 7.06
C LEU A 61 2.86 6.99 8.54
N ALA A 62 2.23 7.74 9.43
CA ALA A 62 2.21 7.44 10.86
C ALA A 62 1.08 6.48 11.28
N ARG A 63 0.15 6.13 10.38
CA ARG A 63 -0.98 5.26 10.72
C ARG A 63 -0.50 3.82 10.96
N ARG A 64 -0.97 3.26 12.09
CA ARG A 64 -0.62 1.90 12.52
C ARG A 64 -1.88 1.09 12.79
N LEU A 65 -1.81 -0.20 12.54
CA LEU A 65 -2.94 -1.10 12.76
C LEU A 65 -3.31 -1.18 14.24
N ILE A 66 -2.31 -1.06 15.13
CA ILE A 66 -2.50 -1.08 16.58
C ILE A 66 -3.32 0.12 17.10
N ASP A 67 -3.31 1.24 16.39
CA ASP A 67 -4.03 2.46 16.78
C ASP A 67 -5.53 2.40 16.45
N ILE A 68 -5.94 1.42 15.63
CA ILE A 68 -7.33 1.26 15.25
C ILE A 68 -8.11 0.59 16.39
N LYS A 69 -9.04 1.35 16.99
CA LYS A 69 -9.85 0.85 18.10
C LYS A 69 -10.70 -0.34 17.69
N GLY A 70 -10.46 -1.49 18.33
CA GLY A 70 -11.22 -2.71 18.11
C GLY A 70 -12.62 -2.67 18.73
N ASN A 71 -13.59 -3.24 18.03
CA ASN A 71 -14.94 -3.52 18.51
C ASN A 71 -15.47 -4.80 17.85
N ASP A 72 -16.65 -5.27 18.26
CA ASP A 72 -17.19 -6.53 17.76
C ASP A 72 -17.40 -6.54 16.23
N GLY A 73 -17.73 -5.39 15.64
CA GLY A 73 -17.96 -5.26 14.21
C GLY A 73 -16.70 -5.30 13.35
N ASN A 74 -15.53 -4.91 13.90
CA ASN A 74 -14.26 -4.83 13.15
C ASN A 74 -13.18 -5.82 13.62
N ARG A 75 -13.39 -6.53 14.72
CA ARG A 75 -12.39 -7.44 15.33
C ARG A 75 -11.86 -8.46 14.34
N LYS A 76 -12.74 -9.07 13.54
CA LYS A 76 -12.34 -10.05 12.53
C LYS A 76 -11.47 -9.38 11.45
N MET A 77 -11.83 -8.20 10.99
CA MET A 77 -11.05 -7.44 10.01
C MET A 77 -9.63 -7.15 10.52
N LEU A 78 -9.50 -6.69 11.76
CA LEU A 78 -8.19 -6.40 12.36
C LEU A 78 -7.35 -7.66 12.52
N LYS A 79 -7.96 -8.78 12.95
CA LYS A 79 -7.27 -10.07 13.04
C LYS A 79 -6.72 -10.53 11.69
N GLU A 80 -7.57 -10.55 10.65
CA GLU A 80 -7.14 -10.98 9.33
C GLU A 80 -6.08 -10.03 8.73
N ALA A 81 -6.15 -8.73 9.02
CA ALA A 81 -5.13 -7.77 8.62
C ALA A 81 -3.76 -8.10 9.27
N TRP A 82 -3.73 -8.40 10.57
CA TRP A 82 -2.51 -8.86 11.27
C TRP A 82 -1.97 -10.17 10.69
N ASP A 83 -2.84 -11.12 10.41
CA ASP A 83 -2.45 -12.40 9.82
C ASP A 83 -1.81 -12.19 8.43
N MET A 84 -2.35 -11.26 7.63
CA MET A 84 -1.78 -10.89 6.33
C MET A 84 -0.44 -10.15 6.44
N ILE A 85 -0.26 -9.28 7.43
CA ILE A 85 1.02 -8.61 7.69
C ILE A 85 2.09 -9.64 8.06
N ASN A 86 1.75 -10.62 8.89
CA ASN A 86 2.68 -11.65 9.33
C ASN A 86 3.04 -12.64 8.21
N ASN A 87 2.09 -12.94 7.33
CA ASN A 87 2.25 -13.87 6.20
C ASN A 87 1.74 -13.19 4.91
N PRO A 88 2.54 -12.33 4.27
CA PRO A 88 2.09 -11.48 3.17
C PRO A 88 1.94 -12.27 1.86
N SER A 89 0.85 -13.02 1.73
CA SER A 89 0.48 -13.76 0.52
C SER A 89 -1.03 -13.95 0.40
N GLY A 90 -1.52 -14.10 -0.83
CA GLY A 90 -2.94 -14.33 -1.11
C GLY A 90 -3.79 -13.06 -1.09
N TRP A 91 -5.10 -13.21 -0.96
CA TRP A 91 -6.05 -12.11 -1.00
C TRP A 91 -6.84 -11.97 0.30
N LEU A 92 -7.14 -10.71 0.67
CA LEU A 92 -8.10 -10.34 1.71
C LEU A 92 -9.10 -9.34 1.12
N TYR A 93 -10.37 -9.70 1.09
CA TYR A 93 -11.46 -8.82 0.66
C TYR A 93 -12.22 -8.32 1.90
N ILE A 94 -12.17 -7.01 2.14
CA ILE A 94 -12.84 -6.34 3.26
C ILE A 94 -14.01 -5.54 2.71
N TRP A 95 -15.22 -5.79 3.21
CA TRP A 95 -16.39 -5.03 2.79
C TRP A 95 -17.27 -4.61 3.96
N GLY A 96 -18.12 -3.61 3.74
CA GLY A 96 -19.04 -3.09 4.77
C GLY A 96 -19.29 -1.60 4.62
N GLY A 97 -20.12 -1.04 5.46
CA GLY A 97 -20.56 0.35 5.41
C GLY A 97 -19.41 1.38 5.38
N PRO A 98 -19.67 2.62 4.98
CA PRO A 98 -18.67 3.67 4.96
C PRO A 98 -18.26 4.12 6.38
N GLY A 99 -17.03 4.65 6.52
CA GLY A 99 -16.57 5.28 7.77
C GLY A 99 -16.19 4.31 8.89
N ASN A 100 -16.02 3.02 8.60
CA ASN A 100 -15.71 1.97 9.56
C ASN A 100 -14.22 1.50 9.52
N ALA A 101 -13.31 2.41 9.19
CA ALA A 101 -11.85 2.23 9.21
C ALA A 101 -11.24 1.27 8.16
N LYS A 102 -11.96 0.86 7.11
CA LYS A 102 -11.39 0.01 6.05
C LYS A 102 -10.14 0.64 5.41
N THR A 103 -10.24 1.89 4.96
CA THR A 103 -9.12 2.65 4.39
C THR A 103 -7.94 2.73 5.36
N GLU A 104 -8.20 2.97 6.65
CA GLU A 104 -7.16 3.04 7.68
C GLU A 104 -6.42 1.70 7.83
N VAL A 105 -7.15 0.58 7.76
CA VAL A 105 -6.55 -0.76 7.78
C VAL A 105 -5.65 -0.97 6.57
N LEU A 106 -6.08 -0.60 5.35
CA LEU A 106 -5.27 -0.74 4.16
C LEU A 106 -3.96 0.07 4.26
N ILE A 107 -4.06 1.33 4.67
CA ILE A 107 -2.91 2.22 4.87
C ILE A 107 -1.96 1.64 5.93
N SER A 108 -2.50 1.17 7.06
CA SER A 108 -1.70 0.57 8.13
C SER A 108 -0.97 -0.70 7.67
N ILE A 109 -1.61 -1.57 6.88
CA ILE A 109 -0.96 -2.75 6.29
C ILE A 109 0.23 -2.32 5.43
N VAL A 110 0.07 -1.31 4.58
CA VAL A 110 1.16 -0.81 3.73
C VAL A 110 2.33 -0.29 4.57
N ASN A 111 2.05 0.48 5.62
CA ASN A 111 3.08 0.99 6.52
C ASN A 111 3.82 -0.13 7.26
N GLU A 112 3.09 -1.08 7.87
CA GLU A 112 3.67 -2.20 8.60
C GLU A 112 4.56 -3.09 7.72
N ILE A 113 4.11 -3.41 6.49
CA ILE A 113 4.89 -4.20 5.53
C ILE A 113 6.16 -3.47 5.11
N ASN A 114 6.06 -2.16 4.81
CA ASN A 114 7.20 -1.35 4.39
C ASN A 114 8.22 -1.16 5.53
N GLU A 115 7.77 -0.94 6.76
CA GLU A 115 8.64 -0.87 7.93
C GLU A 115 9.36 -2.20 8.20
N ALA A 116 8.62 -3.31 8.15
CA ALA A 116 9.19 -4.64 8.34
C ALA A 116 10.10 -5.08 7.19
N ARG A 117 10.26 -4.26 6.12
CA ARG A 117 11.07 -4.57 4.91
C ARG A 117 10.66 -5.89 4.24
N ARG A 118 9.38 -6.24 4.30
CA ARG A 118 8.87 -7.48 3.70
C ARG A 118 8.53 -7.35 2.21
N GLY A 119 8.94 -6.25 1.58
CA GLY A 119 8.77 -5.97 0.15
C GLY A 119 8.11 -4.61 -0.06
N PRO A 120 8.07 -4.11 -1.29
CA PRO A 120 7.32 -2.90 -1.58
C PRO A 120 5.84 -3.15 -1.42
N ALA A 121 5.17 -2.34 -0.59
CA ALA A 121 3.73 -2.30 -0.43
C ALA A 121 3.20 -0.95 -0.90
N MET A 122 2.10 -0.96 -1.64
CA MET A 122 1.48 0.22 -2.22
C MET A 122 -0.01 0.28 -1.90
N TYR A 123 -0.49 1.49 -1.60
CA TYR A 123 -1.91 1.82 -1.47
C TYR A 123 -2.38 2.58 -2.70
N VAL A 124 -3.57 2.24 -3.21
CA VAL A 124 -4.18 2.95 -4.33
C VAL A 124 -5.70 2.80 -4.28
N THR A 125 -6.45 3.81 -4.73
CA THR A 125 -7.87 3.61 -5.05
C THR A 125 -8.00 2.98 -6.43
N PHE A 126 -9.02 2.14 -6.62
CA PHE A 126 -9.22 1.48 -7.93
C PHE A 126 -9.42 2.49 -9.07
N ALA A 127 -10.14 3.59 -8.80
CA ALA A 127 -10.33 4.65 -9.79
C ALA A 127 -9.01 5.32 -10.20
N HIS A 128 -8.11 5.54 -9.24
CA HIS A 128 -6.78 6.12 -9.53
C HIS A 128 -5.95 5.15 -10.38
N LEU A 129 -5.97 3.87 -10.04
CA LEU A 129 -5.25 2.84 -10.77
C LEU A 129 -5.70 2.73 -12.23
N VAL A 130 -7.02 2.73 -12.47
CA VAL A 130 -7.59 2.75 -13.83
C VAL A 130 -7.18 4.00 -14.60
N ASN A 131 -7.24 5.17 -13.97
CA ASN A 131 -6.86 6.43 -14.61
C ASN A 131 -5.37 6.46 -14.96
N TRP A 132 -4.51 6.02 -14.04
CA TRP A 132 -3.07 5.97 -14.29
C TRP A 132 -2.71 5.06 -15.46
N VAL A 133 -3.37 3.90 -15.58
CA VAL A 133 -3.15 3.00 -16.73
C VAL A 133 -3.72 3.59 -18.02
N ARG A 134 -4.88 4.27 -17.95
CA ARG A 134 -5.50 4.94 -19.12
C ARG A 134 -4.62 6.06 -19.67
N GLU A 135 -3.87 6.75 -18.84
CA GLU A 135 -2.94 7.81 -19.28
C GLU A 135 -1.81 7.29 -20.18
N ALA A 136 -1.54 5.98 -20.19
CA ALA A 136 -0.58 5.37 -21.10
C ALA A 136 -0.99 5.43 -22.59
N PHE A 137 -2.24 5.77 -22.88
CA PHE A 137 -2.74 5.91 -24.27
C PHE A 137 -2.69 7.34 -24.80
N LYS A 138 -2.18 8.30 -24.00
CA LYS A 138 -1.96 9.67 -24.47
C LYS A 138 -0.69 9.76 -25.31
N ASP A 139 -0.68 10.62 -26.33
CA ASP A 139 0.44 10.77 -27.28
C ASP A 139 1.79 11.08 -26.61
N ASN A 140 1.77 11.75 -25.44
CA ASN A 140 2.97 12.13 -24.69
C ASN A 140 3.16 11.30 -23.41
N ALA A 141 2.72 10.02 -23.41
CA ALA A 141 2.88 9.19 -22.23
C ALA A 141 4.35 8.74 -22.06
N ASP A 142 4.90 8.93 -20.86
CA ASP A 142 6.28 8.52 -20.53
C ASP A 142 6.45 6.99 -20.59
N GLU A 143 5.37 6.24 -20.28
CA GLU A 143 5.35 4.78 -20.28
C GLU A 143 4.09 4.26 -21.00
N GLY A 144 4.25 3.26 -21.86
CA GLY A 144 3.12 2.60 -22.53
C GLY A 144 2.31 1.69 -21.59
N TYR A 145 1.12 1.26 -22.07
CA TYR A 145 0.19 0.41 -21.32
C TYR A 145 0.86 -0.85 -20.74
N ILE A 146 1.59 -1.60 -21.56
CA ILE A 146 2.23 -2.85 -21.15
C ILE A 146 3.25 -2.62 -20.04
N GLN A 147 4.02 -1.54 -20.10
CA GLN A 147 5.01 -1.20 -19.09
C GLN A 147 4.34 -0.87 -17.76
N ARG A 148 3.28 -0.04 -17.76
CA ARG A 148 2.50 0.30 -16.56
C ARG A 148 1.81 -0.93 -15.97
N PHE A 149 1.22 -1.76 -16.82
CA PHE A 149 0.57 -2.99 -16.40
C PHE A 149 1.56 -3.94 -15.70
N ASN A 150 2.71 -4.21 -16.32
CA ASN A 150 3.77 -5.05 -15.73
C ASN A 150 4.32 -4.45 -14.43
N ARG A 151 4.44 -3.14 -14.34
CA ARG A 151 4.85 -2.45 -13.10
C ARG A 151 3.88 -2.73 -11.96
N LEU A 152 2.57 -2.72 -12.21
CA LEU A 152 1.55 -3.09 -11.22
C LEU A 152 1.63 -4.56 -10.82
N LEU A 153 1.89 -5.46 -11.77
CA LEU A 153 2.04 -6.89 -11.49
C LEU A 153 3.28 -7.20 -10.63
N ASN A 154 4.33 -6.39 -10.72
CA ASN A 154 5.57 -6.55 -9.96
C ASN A 154 5.50 -5.99 -8.52
N ILE A 155 4.42 -5.30 -8.14
CA ILE A 155 4.23 -4.86 -6.76
C ILE A 155 3.87 -6.06 -5.91
N ARG A 156 4.72 -6.41 -4.93
CA ARG A 156 4.49 -7.59 -4.09
C ARG A 156 3.21 -7.47 -3.26
N VAL A 157 3.00 -6.34 -2.62
CA VAL A 157 1.82 -6.09 -1.76
C VAL A 157 1.05 -4.90 -2.30
N LEU A 158 -0.20 -5.11 -2.69
CA LEU A 158 -1.06 -4.06 -3.23
C LEU A 158 -2.37 -3.98 -2.43
N CYS A 159 -2.60 -2.82 -1.83
CA CYS A 159 -3.84 -2.49 -1.14
C CYS A 159 -4.69 -1.59 -2.04
N VAL A 160 -5.84 -2.10 -2.49
CA VAL A 160 -6.74 -1.41 -3.42
C VAL A 160 -8.03 -1.03 -2.70
N ASP A 161 -8.24 0.27 -2.55
CA ASP A 161 -9.45 0.81 -1.92
C ASP A 161 -10.52 1.16 -2.95
N GLU A 162 -11.75 1.28 -2.47
CA GLU A 162 -12.90 1.74 -3.26
C GLU A 162 -13.13 0.92 -4.55
N MET A 163 -13.03 -0.41 -4.44
CA MET A 163 -13.23 -1.33 -5.59
C MET A 163 -14.58 -1.16 -6.31
N ASP A 164 -15.57 -0.63 -5.62
CA ASP A 164 -16.93 -0.38 -6.09
C ASP A 164 -17.11 0.99 -6.79
N LYS A 165 -16.15 1.92 -6.69
CA LYS A 165 -16.34 3.30 -7.15
C LYS A 165 -15.83 3.64 -8.54
N ALA A 166 -15.15 2.75 -9.21
CA ALA A 166 -14.77 3.00 -10.59
C ALA A 166 -15.99 3.02 -11.51
N ARG A 167 -16.09 4.04 -12.36
CA ARG A 167 -17.13 4.07 -13.39
C ARG A 167 -16.97 2.83 -14.29
N GLY A 168 -18.05 2.06 -14.44
CA GLY A 168 -18.11 0.93 -15.36
C GLY A 168 -18.00 1.45 -16.80
N THR A 169 -16.79 1.48 -17.34
CA THR A 169 -16.50 1.66 -18.76
C THR A 169 -15.92 0.35 -19.26
N GLU A 170 -16.13 0.04 -20.53
CA GLU A 170 -15.58 -1.17 -21.16
C GLU A 170 -14.08 -1.34 -20.82
N PHE A 171 -13.29 -0.28 -20.97
CA PHE A 171 -11.88 -0.29 -20.59
C PHE A 171 -11.65 -0.62 -19.11
N SER A 172 -12.42 -0.02 -18.19
CA SER A 172 -12.22 -0.27 -16.77
C SER A 172 -12.58 -1.70 -16.36
N ASP A 173 -13.56 -2.28 -17.00
CA ASP A 173 -14.03 -3.64 -16.73
C ASP A 173 -13.07 -4.68 -17.33
N GLU A 174 -12.59 -4.45 -18.55
CA GLU A 174 -11.55 -5.26 -19.20
C GLU A 174 -10.24 -5.22 -18.40
N PHE A 175 -9.76 -4.02 -18.06
CA PHE A 175 -8.58 -3.85 -17.23
C PHE A 175 -8.72 -4.57 -15.89
N ARG A 176 -9.86 -4.38 -15.19
CA ARG A 176 -10.13 -5.05 -13.91
C ARG A 176 -10.02 -6.55 -14.04
N PHE A 177 -10.64 -7.12 -15.09
CA PHE A 177 -10.61 -8.55 -15.32
C PHE A 177 -9.20 -9.07 -15.55
N HIS A 178 -8.46 -8.50 -16.49
CA HIS A 178 -7.10 -8.93 -16.81
C HIS A 178 -6.14 -8.75 -15.63
N PHE A 179 -6.21 -7.61 -14.97
CA PHE A 179 -5.34 -7.31 -13.83
C PHE A 179 -5.58 -8.28 -12.67
N LEU A 180 -6.84 -8.52 -12.31
CA LEU A 180 -7.16 -9.43 -11.21
C LEU A 180 -6.91 -10.89 -11.57
N ASP A 181 -7.04 -11.28 -12.83
CA ASP A 181 -6.70 -12.63 -13.30
C ASP A 181 -5.20 -12.93 -13.14
N GLU A 182 -4.34 -12.03 -13.61
CA GLU A 182 -2.89 -12.19 -13.45
C GLU A 182 -2.46 -12.15 -11.96
N ARG A 183 -3.02 -11.23 -11.18
CA ARG A 183 -2.76 -11.16 -9.74
C ARG A 183 -3.26 -12.38 -8.99
N TYR A 184 -4.37 -12.98 -9.40
CA TYR A 184 -4.86 -14.25 -8.86
C TYR A 184 -3.83 -15.37 -9.09
N ARG A 185 -3.32 -15.51 -10.32
CA ARG A 185 -2.29 -16.52 -10.63
C ARG A 185 -1.04 -16.36 -9.80
N GLN A 186 -0.59 -15.14 -9.57
CA GLN A 186 0.55 -14.84 -8.68
C GLN A 186 0.22 -15.18 -7.21
N ALA A 187 -0.98 -14.83 -6.74
CA ALA A 187 -1.39 -15.05 -5.36
C ALA A 187 -1.50 -16.55 -5.00
N ILE A 188 -1.99 -17.39 -5.92
CA ILE A 188 -2.06 -18.85 -5.69
C ILE A 188 -0.67 -19.50 -5.64
N ARG A 189 0.36 -18.87 -6.24
CA ARG A 189 1.76 -19.30 -6.11
C ARG A 189 2.46 -18.71 -4.87
N GLY A 190 1.75 -17.89 -4.07
CA GLY A 190 2.31 -17.25 -2.89
C GLY A 190 3.26 -16.06 -3.19
N GLU A 191 3.29 -15.59 -4.42
CA GLU A 191 4.23 -14.55 -4.87
C GLU A 191 3.78 -13.14 -4.45
N THR A 192 2.47 -12.93 -4.37
CA THR A 192 1.89 -11.60 -4.13
C THR A 192 0.78 -11.63 -3.10
N MET A 193 0.54 -10.46 -2.51
CA MET A 193 -0.56 -10.18 -1.60
C MET A 193 -1.42 -9.06 -2.17
N MET A 194 -2.75 -9.21 -2.09
CA MET A 194 -3.69 -8.11 -2.35
C MET A 194 -4.69 -7.97 -1.21
N VAL A 195 -4.95 -6.72 -0.83
CA VAL A 195 -6.04 -6.39 0.09
C VAL A 195 -7.00 -5.44 -0.60
N PHE A 196 -8.27 -5.80 -0.61
CA PHE A 196 -9.32 -5.00 -1.22
C PHE A 196 -10.22 -4.40 -0.15
N ALA A 197 -10.62 -3.14 -0.33
CA ALA A 197 -11.72 -2.56 0.43
C ALA A 197 -12.85 -2.09 -0.49
N SER A 198 -14.08 -2.38 -0.07
CA SER A 198 -15.30 -2.01 -0.79
C SER A 198 -16.43 -1.67 0.18
N ASN A 199 -17.36 -0.82 -0.23
CA ASN A 199 -18.62 -0.66 0.50
C ASN A 199 -19.67 -1.68 0.06
N SER A 200 -19.50 -2.28 -1.11
CA SER A 200 -20.44 -3.22 -1.71
C SER A 200 -20.17 -4.67 -1.29
N ASN A 201 -21.23 -5.44 -1.17
CA ASN A 201 -21.13 -6.88 -0.93
C ASN A 201 -20.41 -7.53 -2.11
N PRO A 202 -19.42 -8.41 -1.87
CA PRO A 202 -18.70 -9.09 -2.95
C PRO A 202 -19.59 -9.92 -3.90
N ASN A 203 -20.80 -10.31 -3.48
CA ASN A 203 -21.78 -10.97 -4.35
C ASN A 203 -22.27 -10.08 -5.52
N THR A 204 -22.01 -8.76 -5.45
CA THR A 204 -22.33 -7.83 -6.55
C THR A 204 -21.21 -7.74 -7.59
N LEU A 205 -20.08 -8.38 -7.36
CA LEU A 205 -18.99 -8.45 -8.33
C LEU A 205 -19.41 -9.30 -9.55
N PRO A 206 -18.83 -9.05 -10.73
CA PRO A 206 -18.97 -9.95 -11.87
C PRO A 206 -18.60 -11.39 -11.49
N VAL A 207 -19.37 -12.37 -12.00
CA VAL A 207 -19.25 -13.79 -11.59
C VAL A 207 -17.82 -14.31 -11.62
N ALA A 208 -17.07 -13.98 -12.69
CA ALA A 208 -15.69 -14.43 -12.84
C ALA A 208 -14.74 -13.87 -11.77
N LEU A 209 -15.00 -12.65 -11.29
CA LEU A 209 -14.21 -12.04 -10.18
C LEU A 209 -14.65 -12.56 -8.83
N TRP A 210 -15.96 -12.73 -8.65
CA TRP A 210 -16.51 -13.29 -7.44
C TRP A 210 -15.99 -14.71 -7.18
N ASP A 211 -15.91 -15.54 -8.21
CA ASP A 211 -15.38 -16.88 -8.09
C ASP A 211 -13.92 -16.91 -7.59
N ARG A 212 -13.08 -16.01 -8.10
CA ARG A 212 -11.69 -15.87 -7.62
C ARG A 212 -11.59 -15.35 -6.18
N VAL A 213 -12.42 -14.38 -5.81
CA VAL A 213 -12.45 -13.85 -4.44
C VAL A 213 -12.88 -14.92 -3.44
N ARG A 214 -13.79 -15.82 -3.84
CA ARG A 214 -14.31 -16.93 -3.03
C ARG A 214 -13.36 -18.13 -2.92
N ASP A 215 -12.24 -18.11 -3.61
CA ASP A 215 -11.27 -19.20 -3.48
C ASP A 215 -10.94 -19.46 -2.01
N GLY A 216 -11.11 -20.72 -1.57
CA GLY A 216 -10.96 -21.09 -0.16
C GLY A 216 -9.57 -20.83 0.43
N ARG A 217 -8.59 -20.50 -0.39
CA ARG A 217 -7.24 -20.05 0.02
C ARG A 217 -7.21 -18.60 0.48
N PHE A 218 -8.23 -17.81 0.13
CA PHE A 218 -8.31 -16.37 0.38
C PHE A 218 -9.31 -16.04 1.49
N ARG A 219 -9.32 -14.79 1.91
CA ARG A 219 -10.10 -14.34 3.05
C ARG A 219 -11.13 -13.30 2.63
N ILE A 220 -12.34 -13.46 3.13
CA ILE A 220 -13.43 -12.48 2.96
C ILE A 220 -13.91 -12.07 4.34
N VAL A 221 -13.95 -10.77 4.61
CA VAL A 221 -14.39 -10.22 5.88
C VAL A 221 -15.42 -9.13 5.68
N GLN A 222 -16.55 -9.29 6.34
CA GLN A 222 -17.51 -8.21 6.52
C GLN A 222 -17.13 -7.40 7.74
N ASN A 223 -17.00 -6.09 7.58
CA ASN A 223 -16.88 -5.15 8.67
C ASN A 223 -18.27 -4.53 8.96
N THR A 224 -18.84 -4.90 10.08
CA THR A 224 -20.18 -4.45 10.52
C THR A 224 -20.11 -3.29 11.51
N ALA A 225 -18.92 -2.77 11.81
CA ALA A 225 -18.77 -1.62 12.70
C ALA A 225 -19.51 -0.39 12.14
N THR A 226 -20.08 0.36 13.04
CA THR A 226 -20.73 1.65 12.73
C THR A 226 -19.70 2.68 12.29
N SER A 227 -20.14 3.70 11.54
CA SER A 227 -19.25 4.79 11.12
C SER A 227 -18.72 5.56 12.32
N ALA A 228 -17.41 5.71 12.40
CA ALA A 228 -16.75 6.54 13.41
C ALA A 228 -16.79 8.05 13.06
N ARG A 229 -17.11 8.42 11.80
CA ARG A 229 -17.09 9.82 11.32
C ARG A 229 -17.95 10.79 12.13
N PRO A 230 -19.16 10.46 12.59
CA PRO A 230 -19.95 11.36 13.41
C PRO A 230 -19.31 11.73 14.75
N HIS A 231 -18.39 10.89 15.24
CA HIS A 231 -17.71 11.06 16.54
C HIS A 231 -16.31 11.64 16.42
N MET A 232 -15.83 11.91 15.20
CA MET A 232 -14.52 12.57 14.99
C MET A 232 -14.62 14.04 15.35
N GLN A 233 -13.89 14.47 16.38
CA GLN A 233 -13.76 15.88 16.71
C GLN A 233 -12.97 16.60 15.60
N ARG A 234 -13.37 17.84 15.29
CA ARG A 234 -12.57 18.70 14.41
C ARG A 234 -11.25 18.97 15.13
N SER A 235 -10.13 18.66 14.52
CA SER A 235 -8.83 19.12 15.02
C SER A 235 -8.88 20.64 15.18
N PRO A 236 -8.46 21.21 16.33
CA PRO A 236 -8.42 22.66 16.48
C PRO A 236 -7.53 23.20 15.36
N LYS A 237 -8.07 24.15 14.58
CA LYS A 237 -7.30 24.87 13.56
C LYS A 237 -6.08 25.44 14.27
N GLY A 238 -4.86 25.01 13.85
CA GLY A 238 -3.63 25.54 14.42
C GLY A 238 -3.68 27.06 14.39
N THR A 239 -3.53 27.66 15.56
CA THR A 239 -3.34 29.10 15.73
C THR A 239 -2.12 29.48 14.89
N ARG A 240 -2.33 30.22 13.80
CA ARG A 240 -1.25 30.91 13.11
C ARG A 240 -0.60 31.83 14.14
N SER A 241 0.58 31.46 14.63
CA SER A 241 1.43 32.36 15.39
C SER A 241 1.78 33.53 14.47
N ALA A 242 1.24 34.69 14.76
CA ALA A 242 1.66 35.93 14.15
C ALA A 242 3.14 36.13 14.51
N VAL A 243 4.00 35.97 13.50
CA VAL A 243 5.39 36.44 13.59
C VAL A 243 5.30 37.96 13.64
N LYS A 244 5.50 38.54 14.84
CA LYS A 244 5.76 39.97 14.98
C LYS A 244 7.17 40.22 14.47
N SER A 245 7.26 40.92 13.34
CA SER A 245 8.49 41.60 12.91
C SER A 245 8.84 42.69 13.93
N ILE A 246 10.07 42.62 14.40
CA ILE A 246 10.81 43.76 15.01
C ILE A 246 11.94 44.09 14.05
#